data_326a906f7d4055c4ec5d19b29518a6f4
#
_entry.id   326a906f7d4055c4ec5d19b29518a6f4
#
_cell.length_a   1.000
_cell.length_b   1.000
_cell.length_c   1.000
_cell.angle_alpha   90.00
_cell.angle_beta   90.00
_cell.angle_gamma   90.00
#
_symmetry.space_group_name_H-M   'P 1'
#
loop_
_entity.id
_entity.type
_entity.pdbx_description
1 polymer ?
#
loop_
_entity_poly.entity_id
_entity_poly.type
_entity_poly.pdbx_seq_one_letter_code
_entity_poly.pdbx_strand_id
1 'polypeptide(L)'
;ALYNGNSDPWQYQTRWYEKRKRDMCLAILPQSQYNNAIELGCGNGVLSELLAQRCQALVSIDGNHQAVQLAKERLSELPHAKVIQGVIPNSLLTLKNALLDTYPLSSDTPIMEPPFDLIVISEILYYLSPNDIATVIAWTQQNLAIGGTLLCCHWRYAIEGFTMTGETVHQRLY
;
A
#
# COMPACT_ATOMS: atom_id res chain seq x y z
N ALA A 1 -12.80 9.35 -13.40
CA ALA A 1 -11.91 10.16 -12.64
C ALA A 1 -12.41 10.39 -11.21
N LEU A 2 -12.09 9.44 -10.32
CA LEU A 2 -12.55 9.41 -8.92
C LEU A 2 -12.09 10.64 -8.10
N TYR A 3 -10.90 11.17 -8.39
CA TYR A 3 -10.31 12.31 -7.68
C TYR A 3 -10.55 13.67 -8.36
N ASN A 4 -11.36 13.75 -9.44
CA ASN A 4 -11.63 15.01 -10.12
C ASN A 4 -12.42 15.98 -9.22
N GLY A 5 -11.71 17.01 -8.73
CA GLY A 5 -12.30 18.05 -7.89
C GLY A 5 -12.60 17.64 -6.43
N ASN A 6 -12.24 16.41 -6.03
CA ASN A 6 -12.37 15.95 -4.66
C ASN A 6 -11.09 15.20 -4.24
N SER A 7 -10.38 15.75 -3.29
CA SER A 7 -9.13 15.16 -2.75
C SER A 7 -9.38 13.92 -1.87
N ASP A 8 -10.62 13.70 -1.43
CA ASP A 8 -11.00 12.56 -0.60
C ASP A 8 -12.37 11.99 -1.02
N PRO A 9 -12.47 11.40 -2.23
CA PRO A 9 -13.73 10.91 -2.79
C PRO A 9 -14.38 9.79 -1.94
N TRP A 10 -13.59 9.06 -1.18
CA TRP A 10 -14.04 7.99 -0.28
C TRP A 10 -14.26 8.47 1.15
N GLN A 11 -13.99 9.76 1.43
CA GLN A 11 -14.05 10.33 2.79
C GLN A 11 -13.16 9.57 3.80
N TYR A 12 -11.95 9.17 3.37
CA TYR A 12 -11.02 8.42 4.21
C TYR A 12 -10.70 9.11 5.54
N GLN A 13 -10.66 10.44 5.54
CA GLN A 13 -10.35 11.21 6.75
C GLN A 13 -11.53 11.34 7.70
N THR A 14 -12.74 11.55 7.17
CA THR A 14 -13.91 11.99 7.95
C THR A 14 -14.91 10.88 8.23
N ARG A 15 -14.99 9.88 7.37
CA ARG A 15 -15.94 8.78 7.54
C ARG A 15 -15.52 7.89 8.71
N TRP A 16 -16.39 7.73 9.70
CA TRP A 16 -16.15 6.89 10.88
C TRP A 16 -15.71 5.46 10.54
N TYR A 17 -16.34 4.86 9.54
CA TYR A 17 -15.98 3.53 9.05
C TYR A 17 -14.51 3.45 8.62
N GLU A 18 -14.05 4.41 7.82
CA GLU A 18 -12.67 4.45 7.32
C GLU A 18 -11.66 4.67 8.44
N LYS A 19 -11.99 5.55 9.40
CA LYS A 19 -11.18 5.76 10.59
C LYS A 19 -11.05 4.46 11.39
N ARG A 20 -12.18 3.81 11.71
CA ARG A 20 -12.20 2.56 12.46
C ARG A 20 -11.42 1.46 11.75
N LYS A 21 -11.55 1.32 10.44
CA LYS A 21 -10.81 0.35 9.63
C LYS A 21 -9.30 0.55 9.77
N ARG A 22 -8.81 1.79 9.65
CA ARG A 22 -7.38 2.12 9.85
C ARG A 22 -6.90 1.81 11.26
N ASP A 23 -7.67 2.22 12.26
CA ASP A 23 -7.34 1.96 13.67
C ASP A 23 -7.20 0.46 13.93
N MET A 24 -8.09 -0.36 13.36
CA MET A 24 -8.01 -1.82 13.44
C MET A 24 -6.78 -2.37 12.71
N CYS A 25 -6.50 -1.91 11.49
CA CYS A 25 -5.30 -2.30 10.74
C CYS A 25 -4.02 -2.05 11.54
N LEU A 26 -3.92 -0.88 12.17
CA LEU A 26 -2.76 -0.55 13.00
C LEU A 26 -2.71 -1.36 14.30
N ALA A 27 -3.87 -1.62 14.92
CA ALA A 27 -3.95 -2.35 16.18
C ALA A 27 -3.57 -3.83 16.06
N ILE A 28 -3.86 -4.47 14.92
CA ILE A 28 -3.54 -5.89 14.70
C ILE A 28 -2.09 -6.14 14.27
N LEU A 29 -1.34 -5.09 13.90
CA LEU A 29 0.08 -5.23 13.57
C LEU A 29 0.87 -5.67 14.81
N PRO A 30 1.55 -6.84 14.77
CA PRO A 30 2.17 -7.43 15.97
C PRO A 30 3.41 -6.68 16.46
N GLN A 31 4.08 -5.91 15.58
CA GLN A 31 5.28 -5.17 15.94
C GLN A 31 4.97 -3.69 16.17
N SER A 32 5.59 -3.06 17.15
CA SER A 32 5.49 -1.61 17.38
C SER A 32 6.25 -0.81 16.32
N GLN A 33 7.32 -1.38 15.75
CA GLN A 33 8.18 -0.78 14.73
C GLN A 33 8.54 -1.79 13.66
N TYR A 34 8.68 -1.31 12.42
CA TYR A 34 9.16 -2.05 11.26
C TYR A 34 10.35 -1.33 10.62
N ASN A 35 11.29 -2.09 10.05
CA ASN A 35 12.47 -1.49 9.43
C ASN A 35 12.19 -1.06 8.00
N ASN A 36 11.56 -1.95 7.21
CA ASN A 36 11.36 -1.74 5.78
C ASN A 36 9.97 -2.22 5.36
N ALA A 37 9.10 -1.28 5.05
CA ALA A 37 7.70 -1.56 4.75
C ALA A 37 7.32 -1.14 3.33
N ILE A 38 6.37 -1.87 2.76
CA ILE A 38 5.71 -1.50 1.50
C ILE A 38 4.19 -1.56 1.64
N GLU A 39 3.52 -0.55 1.10
CA GLU A 39 2.05 -0.46 1.03
C GLU A 39 1.60 -0.45 -0.42
N LEU A 40 0.74 -1.41 -0.78
CA LEU A 40 0.14 -1.53 -2.10
C LEU A 40 -1.29 -1.00 -2.07
N GLY A 41 -1.57 0.02 -2.88
CA GLY A 41 -2.88 0.68 -2.93
C GLY A 41 -3.03 1.78 -1.87
N CYS A 42 -2.10 2.75 -1.84
CA CYS A 42 -2.06 3.75 -0.78
C CYS A 42 -3.15 4.84 -0.90
N GLY A 43 -3.81 4.97 -2.05
CA GLY A 43 -4.76 6.05 -2.29
C GLY A 43 -4.14 7.43 -2.02
N ASN A 44 -4.84 8.27 -1.27
CA ASN A 44 -4.36 9.62 -0.89
C ASN A 44 -3.42 9.63 0.34
N GLY A 45 -2.91 8.48 0.76
CA GLY A 45 -1.85 8.36 1.77
C GLY A 45 -2.28 8.49 3.24
N VAL A 46 -3.57 8.41 3.55
CA VAL A 46 -4.04 8.54 4.95
C VAL A 46 -3.56 7.39 5.83
N LEU A 47 -3.57 6.15 5.33
CA LEU A 47 -2.99 5.01 6.06
C LEU A 47 -1.47 5.08 6.04
N SER A 48 -0.87 5.48 4.92
CA SER A 48 0.58 5.62 4.76
C SER A 48 1.20 6.53 5.83
N GLU A 49 0.56 7.69 6.12
CA GLU A 49 1.02 8.64 7.14
C GLU A 49 1.07 8.01 8.54
N LEU A 50 0.10 7.17 8.86
CA LEU A 50 0.04 6.45 10.14
C LEU A 50 1.05 5.29 10.19
N LEU A 51 1.21 4.54 9.08
CA LEU A 51 2.21 3.49 8.96
C LEU A 51 3.63 4.05 9.07
N ALA A 52 3.89 5.21 8.47
CA ALA A 52 5.20 5.86 8.50
C ALA A 52 5.69 6.15 9.93
N GLN A 53 4.78 6.37 10.88
CA GLN A 53 5.13 6.55 12.30
C GLN A 53 5.66 5.26 12.96
N ARG A 54 5.43 4.10 12.32
CA ARG A 54 5.86 2.78 12.79
C ARG A 54 6.89 2.12 11.88
N CYS A 55 7.44 2.85 10.91
CA CYS A 55 8.41 2.32 9.94
C CYS A 55 9.65 3.20 9.90
N GLN A 56 10.83 2.58 9.78
CA GLN A 56 12.07 3.32 9.50
C GLN A 56 12.16 3.70 8.02
N ALA A 57 11.60 2.88 7.15
CA ALA A 57 11.44 3.15 5.72
C ALA A 57 10.08 2.61 5.24
N LEU A 58 9.35 3.41 4.50
CA LEU A 58 8.06 3.05 3.90
C LEU A 58 8.04 3.46 2.43
N VAL A 59 7.68 2.53 1.56
CA VAL A 59 7.31 2.85 0.18
C VAL A 59 5.83 2.54 -0.04
N SER A 60 5.09 3.51 -0.57
CA SER A 60 3.66 3.37 -0.87
C SER A 60 3.43 3.49 -2.37
N ILE A 61 2.59 2.63 -2.93
CA ILE A 61 2.32 2.56 -4.38
C ILE A 61 0.84 2.74 -4.63
N ASP A 62 0.49 3.56 -5.64
CA ASP A 62 -0.85 3.62 -6.19
C ASP A 62 -0.82 3.86 -7.69
N GLY A 63 -1.83 3.33 -8.42
CA GLY A 63 -1.96 3.51 -9.87
C GLY A 63 -2.56 4.85 -10.28
N ASN A 64 -3.27 5.52 -9.39
CA ASN A 64 -3.96 6.76 -9.68
C ASN A 64 -3.05 7.97 -9.48
N HIS A 65 -2.79 8.70 -10.56
CA HIS A 65 -1.89 9.87 -10.53
C HIS A 65 -2.29 10.93 -9.48
N GLN A 66 -3.58 11.26 -9.38
CA GLN A 66 -4.06 12.29 -8.45
C GLN A 66 -3.94 11.82 -7.00
N ALA A 67 -4.23 10.54 -6.73
CA ALA A 67 -4.03 9.94 -5.40
C ALA A 67 -2.55 10.00 -4.98
N VAL A 68 -1.65 9.64 -5.90
CA VAL A 68 -0.19 9.71 -5.68
C VAL A 68 0.27 11.13 -5.35
N GLN A 69 -0.23 12.15 -6.06
CA GLN A 69 0.13 13.55 -5.74
C GLN A 69 -0.32 13.94 -4.32
N LEU A 70 -1.56 13.62 -3.96
CA LEU A 70 -2.08 13.88 -2.61
C LEU A 70 -1.30 13.13 -1.53
N ALA A 71 -0.92 11.88 -1.80
CA ALA A 71 -0.10 11.09 -0.88
C ALA A 71 1.30 11.69 -0.74
N LYS A 72 1.93 12.17 -1.82
CA LYS A 72 3.22 12.86 -1.78
C LYS A 72 3.16 14.14 -0.95
N GLU A 73 2.11 14.94 -1.13
CA GLU A 73 1.88 16.15 -0.33
C GLU A 73 1.73 15.81 1.15
N ARG A 74 0.92 14.79 1.47
CA ARG A 74 0.68 14.33 2.84
C ARG A 74 1.95 13.85 3.55
N LEU A 75 2.82 13.16 2.82
CA LEU A 75 4.04 12.57 3.36
C LEU A 75 5.28 13.47 3.19
N SER A 76 5.12 14.72 2.72
CA SER A 76 6.23 15.62 2.39
C SER A 76 7.20 15.88 3.54
N GLU A 77 6.69 15.93 4.78
CA GLU A 77 7.48 16.13 6.00
C GLU A 77 8.09 14.83 6.56
N LEU A 78 7.87 13.68 5.90
CA LEU A 78 8.35 12.38 6.32
C LEU A 78 9.38 11.82 5.31
N PRO A 79 10.66 12.17 5.43
CA PRO A 79 11.68 11.83 4.43
C PRO A 79 11.90 10.34 4.25
N HIS A 80 11.56 9.52 5.26
CA HIS A 80 11.64 8.06 5.24
C HIS A 80 10.41 7.38 4.61
N ALA A 81 9.39 8.15 4.19
CA ALA A 81 8.22 7.65 3.48
C ALA A 81 8.23 8.13 2.02
N LYS A 82 8.19 7.22 1.07
CA LYS A 82 8.23 7.51 -0.37
C LYS A 82 6.97 7.02 -1.05
N VAL A 83 6.51 7.77 -2.04
CA VAL A 83 5.32 7.42 -2.82
C VAL A 83 5.70 7.34 -4.29
N ILE A 84 5.37 6.22 -4.93
CA ILE A 84 5.56 6.03 -6.37
C ILE A 84 4.24 5.77 -7.07
N GLN A 85 4.12 6.22 -8.30
CA GLN A 85 3.02 5.83 -9.17
C GLN A 85 3.35 4.50 -9.82
N GLY A 86 2.44 3.55 -9.72
CA GLY A 86 2.65 2.25 -10.33
C GLY A 86 1.39 1.40 -10.35
N VAL A 87 1.26 0.61 -11.41
CA VAL A 87 0.15 -0.35 -11.60
C VAL A 87 0.59 -1.72 -11.11
N ILE A 88 -0.14 -2.26 -10.14
CA ILE A 88 0.10 -3.59 -9.57
C ILE A 88 -0.49 -4.66 -10.51
N PRO A 89 0.22 -5.77 -10.82
CA PRO A 89 1.50 -6.19 -10.23
C PRO A 89 2.76 -5.69 -10.98
N ASN A 90 2.63 -5.12 -12.17
CA ASN A 90 3.76 -4.86 -13.07
C ASN A 90 4.84 -3.98 -12.42
N SER A 91 4.44 -2.96 -11.68
CA SER A 91 5.37 -2.04 -11.02
C SER A 91 6.15 -2.67 -9.87
N LEU A 92 5.70 -3.82 -9.34
CA LEU A 92 6.45 -4.56 -8.33
C LEU A 92 7.73 -5.18 -8.91
N LEU A 93 7.70 -5.58 -10.19
CA LEU A 93 8.84 -6.18 -10.87
C LEU A 93 9.95 -5.16 -11.17
N THR A 94 9.60 -3.88 -11.24
CA THR A 94 10.52 -2.77 -11.55
C THR A 94 10.65 -1.76 -10.39
N LEU A 95 10.24 -2.17 -9.18
CA LEU A 95 10.16 -1.31 -8.01
C LEU A 95 11.46 -0.51 -7.75
N LYS A 96 12.61 -1.18 -7.81
CA LYS A 96 13.91 -0.56 -7.60
C LYS A 96 14.17 0.58 -8.60
N ASN A 97 13.91 0.35 -9.87
CA ASN A 97 14.10 1.36 -10.91
C ASN A 97 13.15 2.54 -10.71
N ALA A 98 11.88 2.27 -10.42
CA ALA A 98 10.89 3.31 -10.17
C ALA A 98 11.24 4.17 -8.94
N LEU A 99 11.82 3.59 -7.90
CA LEU A 99 12.31 4.33 -6.73
C LEU A 99 13.51 5.21 -7.10
N LEU A 100 14.50 4.69 -7.82
CA LEU A 100 15.69 5.42 -8.25
C LEU A 100 15.35 6.58 -9.20
N ASP A 101 14.41 6.35 -10.11
CA ASP A 101 13.95 7.37 -11.06
C ASP A 101 13.20 8.51 -10.37
N THR A 102 12.46 8.19 -9.31
CA THR A 102 11.64 9.18 -8.57
C THR A 102 12.42 9.86 -7.46
N TYR A 103 13.30 9.13 -6.79
CA TYR A 103 14.08 9.58 -5.64
C TYR A 103 15.56 9.23 -5.84
N PRO A 104 16.36 10.15 -6.40
CA PRO A 104 17.79 9.93 -6.56
C PRO A 104 18.46 9.60 -5.22
N LEU A 105 19.45 8.71 -5.26
CA LEU A 105 20.18 8.29 -4.08
C LEU A 105 20.83 9.51 -3.40
N SER A 106 20.50 9.72 -2.15
CA SER A 106 21.22 10.59 -1.23
C SER A 106 21.72 9.73 -0.06
N SER A 107 22.79 10.17 0.60
CA SER A 107 23.38 9.45 1.75
C SER A 107 22.37 9.20 2.89
N ASP A 108 21.31 9.99 2.96
CA ASP A 108 20.35 9.98 4.05
C ASP A 108 19.01 9.30 3.67
N THR A 109 18.90 8.74 2.45
CA THR A 109 17.69 8.05 2.03
C THR A 109 17.79 6.57 2.41
N PRO A 110 16.87 6.04 3.24
CA PRO A 110 16.84 4.63 3.56
C PRO A 110 16.69 3.78 2.29
N ILE A 111 17.37 2.66 2.24
CA ILE A 111 17.23 1.69 1.14
C ILE A 111 15.87 1.01 1.29
N MET A 112 15.00 1.23 0.32
CA MET A 112 13.63 0.67 0.27
C MET A 112 13.59 -0.51 -0.70
N GLU A 113 14.43 -1.50 -0.46
CA GLU A 113 14.54 -2.71 -1.26
C GLU A 113 14.14 -3.94 -0.44
N PRO A 114 13.63 -5.01 -1.09
CA PRO A 114 13.36 -6.27 -0.39
C PRO A 114 14.60 -6.82 0.35
N PRO A 115 14.43 -7.61 1.39
CA PRO A 115 13.14 -8.07 1.91
C PRO A 115 12.43 -7.02 2.77
N PHE A 116 11.09 -7.05 2.73
CA PHE A 116 10.23 -6.20 3.56
C PHE A 116 9.81 -6.95 4.83
N ASP A 117 9.91 -6.32 5.99
CA ASP A 117 9.38 -6.89 7.24
C ASP A 117 7.91 -6.56 7.49
N LEU A 118 7.35 -5.63 6.68
CA LEU A 118 5.91 -5.37 6.58
C LEU A 118 5.49 -5.17 5.14
N ILE A 119 4.50 -5.95 4.70
CA ILE A 119 3.79 -5.73 3.43
C ILE A 119 2.31 -5.48 3.76
N VAL A 120 1.79 -4.34 3.32
CA VAL A 120 0.37 -3.95 3.48
C VAL A 120 -0.31 -3.95 2.13
N ILE A 121 -1.43 -4.66 2.01
CA ILE A 121 -2.27 -4.70 0.82
C ILE A 121 -3.69 -4.28 1.22
N SER A 122 -4.09 -3.08 0.80
CA SER A 122 -5.36 -2.51 1.24
C SER A 122 -6.23 -2.10 0.04
N GLU A 123 -7.43 -2.69 -0.04
CA GLU A 123 -8.51 -2.30 -0.95
C GLU A 123 -8.17 -2.37 -2.44
N ILE A 124 -7.23 -3.22 -2.87
CA ILE A 124 -6.82 -3.28 -4.29
C ILE A 124 -7.01 -4.64 -4.97
N LEU A 125 -6.93 -5.76 -4.26
CA LEU A 125 -6.86 -7.06 -4.92
C LEU A 125 -8.14 -7.42 -5.69
N TYR A 126 -9.30 -6.92 -5.32
CA TYR A 126 -10.53 -7.16 -6.07
C TYR A 126 -10.63 -6.39 -7.39
N TYR A 127 -9.73 -5.43 -7.66
CA TYR A 127 -9.58 -4.78 -8.97
C TYR A 127 -8.73 -5.60 -9.95
N LEU A 128 -8.01 -6.62 -9.46
CA LEU A 128 -7.06 -7.40 -10.22
C LEU A 128 -7.70 -8.66 -10.81
N SER A 129 -7.14 -9.13 -11.93
CA SER A 129 -7.47 -10.44 -12.46
C SER A 129 -6.97 -11.56 -11.52
N PRO A 130 -7.54 -12.78 -11.59
CA PRO A 130 -7.02 -13.93 -10.86
C PRO A 130 -5.52 -14.20 -11.07
N ASN A 131 -5.03 -13.98 -12.30
CA ASN A 131 -3.62 -14.15 -12.63
C ASN A 131 -2.75 -13.08 -12.00
N ASP A 132 -3.22 -11.82 -12.00
CA ASP A 132 -2.51 -10.71 -11.34
C ASP A 132 -2.44 -10.91 -9.83
N ILE A 133 -3.51 -11.41 -9.21
CA ILE A 133 -3.51 -11.77 -7.78
C ILE A 133 -2.47 -12.85 -7.51
N ALA A 134 -2.40 -13.90 -8.34
CA ALA A 134 -1.38 -14.95 -8.19
C ALA A 134 0.05 -14.38 -8.30
N THR A 135 0.26 -13.41 -9.20
CA THR A 135 1.53 -12.71 -9.34
C THR A 135 1.87 -11.89 -8.10
N VAL A 136 0.90 -11.17 -7.52
CA VAL A 136 1.10 -10.43 -6.25
C VAL A 136 1.43 -11.37 -5.11
N ILE A 137 0.73 -12.50 -4.99
CA ILE A 137 1.00 -13.52 -3.96
C ILE A 137 2.42 -14.06 -4.08
N ALA A 138 2.83 -14.48 -5.30
CA ALA A 138 4.17 -14.98 -5.55
C ALA A 138 5.24 -13.94 -5.23
N TRP A 139 5.01 -12.68 -5.63
CA TRP A 139 5.92 -11.58 -5.30
C TRP A 139 6.02 -11.36 -3.80
N THR A 140 4.89 -11.39 -3.07
CA THR A 140 4.86 -11.25 -1.61
C THR A 140 5.66 -12.35 -0.93
N GLN A 141 5.47 -13.61 -1.34
CA GLN A 141 6.21 -14.75 -0.78
C GLN A 141 7.72 -14.64 -0.99
N GLN A 142 8.16 -14.05 -2.11
CA GLN A 142 9.57 -13.88 -2.44
C GLN A 142 10.22 -12.70 -1.71
N ASN A 143 9.43 -11.68 -1.37
CA ASN A 143 9.96 -10.39 -0.91
C ASN A 143 9.60 -10.08 0.56
N LEU A 144 8.76 -10.88 1.20
CA LEU A 144 8.52 -10.79 2.64
C LEU A 144 9.68 -11.40 3.41
N ALA A 145 10.20 -10.68 4.39
CA ALA A 145 11.26 -11.16 5.27
C ALA A 145 10.78 -12.38 6.09
N ILE A 146 11.71 -13.25 6.46
CA ILE A 146 11.42 -14.35 7.40
C ILE A 146 10.94 -13.75 8.73
N GLY A 147 9.75 -14.16 9.18
CA GLY A 147 9.10 -13.58 10.37
C GLY A 147 8.45 -12.22 10.12
N GLY A 148 8.42 -11.75 8.88
CA GLY A 148 7.73 -10.52 8.50
C GLY A 148 6.21 -10.64 8.56
N THR A 149 5.55 -9.50 8.49
CA THR A 149 4.08 -9.38 8.58
C THR A 149 3.49 -9.03 7.22
N LEU A 150 2.50 -9.81 6.79
CA LEU A 150 1.59 -9.46 5.70
C LEU A 150 0.25 -9.01 6.29
N LEU A 151 -0.14 -7.77 6.03
CA LEU A 151 -1.44 -7.22 6.39
C LEU A 151 -2.30 -7.06 5.14
N CYS A 152 -3.44 -7.76 5.10
CA CYS A 152 -4.42 -7.62 4.02
C CYS A 152 -5.75 -7.08 4.57
N CYS A 153 -6.25 -5.99 3.99
CA CYS A 153 -7.52 -5.37 4.35
C CYS A 153 -8.35 -5.09 3.12
N HIS A 154 -9.52 -5.72 3.02
CA HIS A 154 -10.42 -5.59 1.87
C HIS A 154 -11.87 -5.53 2.33
N TRP A 155 -12.69 -4.74 1.60
CA TRP A 155 -14.14 -4.74 1.77
C TRP A 155 -14.70 -6.12 1.48
N ARG A 156 -15.44 -6.69 2.42
CA ARG A 156 -15.88 -8.09 2.35
C ARG A 156 -16.93 -8.35 1.28
N TYR A 157 -17.86 -7.40 1.13
CA TYR A 157 -19.03 -7.62 0.29
C TYR A 157 -18.77 -7.33 -1.18
N ALA A 158 -19.69 -7.78 -2.04
CA ALA A 158 -19.62 -7.52 -3.47
C ALA A 158 -19.64 -6.02 -3.78
N ILE A 159 -18.84 -5.62 -4.75
CA ILE A 159 -18.80 -4.25 -5.28
C ILE A 159 -19.37 -4.31 -6.70
N GLU A 160 -20.30 -3.41 -7.00
CA GLU A 160 -20.90 -3.34 -8.34
C GLU A 160 -19.84 -3.15 -9.42
N GLY A 161 -19.89 -3.98 -10.46
CA GLY A 161 -18.92 -3.94 -11.56
C GLY A 161 -17.66 -4.79 -11.36
N PHE A 162 -17.47 -5.46 -10.19
CA PHE A 162 -16.34 -6.35 -9.93
C PHE A 162 -16.79 -7.80 -9.76
N THR A 163 -16.03 -8.72 -10.36
CA THR A 163 -16.30 -10.16 -10.28
C THR A 163 -15.78 -10.81 -9.00
N MET A 164 -14.86 -10.14 -8.30
CA MET A 164 -14.22 -10.63 -7.09
C MET A 164 -14.69 -9.84 -5.87
N THR A 165 -14.98 -10.56 -4.79
CA THR A 165 -15.26 -9.98 -3.47
C THR A 165 -14.00 -10.02 -2.61
N GLY A 166 -13.94 -9.19 -1.55
CA GLY A 166 -12.85 -9.27 -0.57
C GLY A 166 -12.74 -10.66 0.06
N GLU A 167 -13.86 -11.36 0.28
CA GLU A 167 -13.85 -12.74 0.79
C GLU A 167 -13.18 -13.71 -0.19
N THR A 168 -13.52 -13.65 -1.48
CA THR A 168 -12.89 -14.49 -2.52
C THR A 168 -11.40 -14.18 -2.66
N VAL A 169 -11.01 -12.91 -2.55
CA VAL A 169 -9.62 -12.47 -2.55
C VAL A 169 -8.86 -13.09 -1.37
N HIS A 170 -9.41 -12.99 -0.15
CA HIS A 170 -8.77 -13.53 1.04
C HIS A 170 -8.63 -15.05 1.00
N GLN A 171 -9.60 -15.77 0.44
CA GLN A 171 -9.48 -17.23 0.22
C GLN A 171 -8.33 -17.64 -0.68
N ARG A 172 -7.84 -16.75 -1.54
CA ARG A 172 -6.66 -17.01 -2.41
C ARG A 172 -5.33 -16.71 -1.73
N LEU A 173 -5.34 -15.96 -0.63
CA LEU A 173 -4.15 -15.62 0.15
C LEU A 173 -3.75 -16.73 1.12
N TYR A 174 -4.65 -17.67 1.42
CA TYR A 174 -4.41 -18.86 2.24
C TYR A 174 -4.00 -20.05 1.36
#